data_08886012d91221aeb6ff43d5f6982e1c
#
_entry.id   08886012d91221aeb6ff43d5f6982e1c
#
_cell.length_a   1.000
_cell.length_b   1.000
_cell.length_c   1.000
_cell.angle_alpha   90.00
_cell.angle_beta   90.00
_cell.angle_gamma   90.00
#
_symmetry.space_group_name_H-M   'P 1'
#
loop_
_entity.id
_entity.type
_entity.pdbx_description
1 polymer ?
#
loop_
_entity_poly.entity_id
_entity_poly.type
_entity_poly.pdbx_seq_one_letter_code
_entity_poly.pdbx_strand_id
1 'polypeptide(L)'
;EDGKPIEDVTLKEVHIIKVGVKAKAFDAANIFINHFAELERIEKKRIQKEQALLKATKKKFDTQQKKSTLLSSGLQFLVTEKGTGEKLKENSKVLINYTVYFEDGKLLQTSKLEVAKILDAVDEERKANNNYQPIRADLSANAKMITGFKEGLQQLSVGDKATLFIPFYLAYGETGNAIIPPKSNLIFEVEILELTK
;
A
#
# COMPACT_ATOMS: atom_id res chain seq x y z
N GLU A 1 12.31 17.74 -42.25
CA GLU A 1 12.88 16.44 -42.70
C GLU A 1 13.23 15.62 -41.48
N ASP A 2 12.53 14.51 -41.29
CA ASP A 2 12.43 13.75 -40.03
C ASP A 2 13.65 12.84 -39.77
N GLY A 3 14.73 12.98 -40.46
CA GLY A 3 15.97 12.21 -40.30
C GLY A 3 15.82 10.68 -40.43
N LYS A 4 14.65 10.18 -40.85
CA LYS A 4 14.45 8.74 -41.10
C LYS A 4 15.02 8.35 -42.45
N PRO A 5 15.74 7.23 -42.53
CA PRO A 5 16.18 6.68 -43.80
C PRO A 5 14.97 6.40 -44.72
N ILE A 6 15.11 6.69 -46.02
CA ILE A 6 14.10 6.43 -47.07
C ILE A 6 13.98 4.93 -47.35
N GLU A 7 15.05 4.17 -47.09
CA GLU A 7 15.11 2.71 -47.20
C GLU A 7 15.60 2.09 -45.90
N ASP A 8 15.21 0.84 -45.62
CA ASP A 8 15.64 0.11 -44.44
C ASP A 8 17.15 -0.07 -44.41
N VAL A 9 17.79 0.42 -43.36
CA VAL A 9 19.23 0.26 -43.14
C VAL A 9 19.50 -1.08 -42.46
N THR A 10 20.08 -2.02 -43.17
CA THR A 10 20.50 -3.33 -42.66
C THR A 10 21.98 -3.34 -42.34
N LEU A 11 22.32 -3.56 -41.05
CA LEU A 11 23.70 -3.81 -40.65
C LEU A 11 24.09 -5.25 -41.02
N LYS A 12 24.97 -5.41 -41.99
CA LYS A 12 25.43 -6.74 -42.46
C LYS A 12 26.54 -7.30 -41.58
N GLU A 13 27.40 -6.46 -41.07
CA GLU A 13 28.56 -6.86 -40.26
C GLU A 13 29.01 -5.72 -39.33
N VAL A 14 29.45 -6.08 -38.14
CA VAL A 14 30.01 -5.15 -37.14
C VAL A 14 31.33 -5.69 -36.63
N HIS A 15 32.43 -4.97 -36.88
CA HIS A 15 33.75 -5.30 -36.37
C HIS A 15 34.07 -4.47 -35.13
N ILE A 16 34.37 -5.12 -34.00
CA ILE A 16 34.82 -4.46 -32.79
C ILE A 16 36.31 -4.48 -32.69
N ILE A 17 36.95 -3.31 -32.83
CA ILE A 17 38.39 -3.15 -32.69
C ILE A 17 38.72 -2.77 -31.24
N LYS A 18 39.38 -3.65 -30.50
CA LYS A 18 39.83 -3.40 -29.13
C LYS A 18 41.21 -2.75 -29.12
N VAL A 19 41.27 -1.46 -28.70
CA VAL A 19 42.52 -0.68 -28.64
C VAL A 19 42.90 -0.45 -27.16
N GLY A 20 44.14 -0.81 -26.82
CA GLY A 20 44.69 -0.66 -25.45
C GLY A 20 44.50 -1.90 -24.58
N VAL A 21 45.26 -1.97 -23.49
CA VAL A 21 45.29 -3.13 -22.59
C VAL A 21 43.94 -3.38 -21.91
N LYS A 22 43.29 -2.33 -21.42
CA LYS A 22 41.98 -2.44 -20.78
C LYS A 22 40.89 -2.92 -21.75
N ALA A 23 40.89 -2.44 -22.99
CA ALA A 23 39.91 -2.85 -23.99
C ALA A 23 40.13 -4.30 -24.45
N LYS A 24 41.40 -4.76 -24.55
CA LYS A 24 41.72 -6.16 -24.87
C LYS A 24 41.33 -7.13 -23.79
N ALA A 25 41.44 -6.72 -22.51
CA ALA A 25 41.04 -7.52 -21.33
C ALA A 25 39.53 -7.46 -21.06
N PHE A 26 38.78 -6.60 -21.74
CA PHE A 26 37.35 -6.46 -21.55
C PHE A 26 36.56 -7.65 -22.13
N ASP A 27 36.01 -8.47 -21.27
CA ASP A 27 35.15 -9.60 -21.63
C ASP A 27 33.66 -9.19 -21.55
N ALA A 28 33.20 -8.66 -22.69
CA ALA A 28 31.82 -8.19 -22.79
C ALA A 28 30.77 -9.30 -22.53
N ALA A 29 31.07 -10.53 -23.00
CA ALA A 29 30.16 -11.65 -22.88
C ALA A 29 29.96 -12.06 -21.41
N ASN A 30 31.06 -12.23 -20.68
CA ASN A 30 30.98 -12.56 -19.25
C ASN A 30 30.38 -11.41 -18.42
N ILE A 31 30.68 -10.15 -18.71
CA ILE A 31 30.07 -9.01 -18.01
C ILE A 31 28.57 -8.97 -18.27
N PHE A 32 28.13 -9.20 -19.49
CA PHE A 32 26.71 -9.24 -19.87
C PHE A 32 25.98 -10.38 -19.16
N ILE A 33 26.51 -11.61 -19.23
CA ILE A 33 25.91 -12.78 -18.56
C ILE A 33 25.82 -12.57 -17.03
N ASN A 34 26.91 -12.11 -16.42
CA ASN A 34 26.95 -11.86 -14.97
C ASN A 34 26.00 -10.75 -14.55
N HIS A 35 25.82 -9.71 -15.39
CA HIS A 35 24.85 -8.65 -15.11
C HIS A 35 23.42 -9.19 -15.11
N PHE A 36 23.02 -10.01 -16.07
CA PHE A 36 21.68 -10.62 -16.09
C PHE A 36 21.48 -11.58 -14.91
N ALA A 37 22.46 -12.41 -14.58
CA ALA A 37 22.40 -13.29 -13.43
C ALA A 37 22.23 -12.51 -12.11
N GLU A 38 22.89 -11.35 -11.97
CA GLU A 38 22.73 -10.48 -10.80
C GLU A 38 21.35 -9.81 -10.77
N LEU A 39 20.84 -9.35 -11.91
CA LEU A 39 19.47 -8.80 -11.99
C LEU A 39 18.42 -9.85 -11.60
N GLU A 40 18.53 -11.07 -12.11
CA GLU A 40 17.63 -12.17 -11.71
C GLU A 40 17.74 -12.48 -10.21
N ARG A 41 18.93 -12.43 -9.64
CA ARG A 41 19.16 -12.63 -8.22
C ARG A 41 18.51 -11.54 -7.37
N ILE A 42 18.63 -10.27 -7.80
CA ILE A 42 18.02 -9.12 -7.14
C ILE A 42 16.51 -9.24 -7.19
N GLU A 43 15.94 -9.52 -8.36
CA GLU A 43 14.50 -9.67 -8.55
C GLU A 43 13.91 -10.82 -7.72
N LYS A 44 14.59 -11.98 -7.71
CA LYS A 44 14.18 -13.12 -6.89
C LYS A 44 14.16 -12.78 -5.39
N LYS A 45 15.17 -12.03 -4.91
CA LYS A 45 15.20 -11.56 -3.51
C LYS A 45 14.07 -10.58 -3.23
N ARG A 46 13.76 -9.68 -4.17
CA ARG A 46 12.66 -8.71 -4.04
C ARG A 46 11.32 -9.45 -3.90
N ILE A 47 11.05 -10.40 -4.79
CA ILE A 47 9.83 -11.23 -4.76
C ILE A 47 9.73 -12.01 -3.45
N GLN A 48 10.80 -12.64 -3.00
CA GLN A 48 10.82 -13.37 -1.74
C GLN A 48 10.53 -12.48 -0.52
N LYS A 49 11.10 -11.27 -0.50
CA LYS A 49 10.85 -10.27 0.54
C LYS A 49 9.37 -9.84 0.54
N GLU A 50 8.83 -9.54 -0.63
CA GLU A 50 7.42 -9.16 -0.79
C GLU A 50 6.47 -10.26 -0.29
N GLN A 51 6.68 -11.50 -0.72
CA GLN A 51 5.87 -12.65 -0.27
C GLN A 51 5.97 -12.89 1.24
N ALA A 52 7.16 -12.72 1.82
CA ALA A 52 7.33 -12.84 3.27
C ALA A 52 6.57 -11.74 4.04
N LEU A 53 6.60 -10.50 3.54
CA LEU A 53 5.86 -9.37 4.12
C LEU A 53 4.34 -9.60 4.03
N LEU A 54 3.83 -9.99 2.87
CA LEU A 54 2.40 -10.31 2.68
C LEU A 54 1.95 -11.41 3.65
N LYS A 55 2.71 -12.49 3.74
CA LYS A 55 2.42 -13.61 4.65
C LYS A 55 2.43 -13.18 6.12
N ALA A 56 3.39 -12.34 6.51
CA ALA A 56 3.48 -11.82 7.88
C ALA A 56 2.30 -10.89 8.21
N THR A 57 1.95 -9.99 7.28
CA THR A 57 0.83 -9.05 7.41
C THR A 57 -0.50 -9.80 7.51
N LYS A 58 -0.73 -10.76 6.61
CA LYS A 58 -1.93 -11.62 6.67
C LYS A 58 -2.02 -12.37 8.01
N LYS A 59 -0.95 -13.02 8.46
CA LYS A 59 -0.92 -13.74 9.74
C LYS A 59 -1.23 -12.81 10.92
N LYS A 60 -0.71 -11.57 10.90
CA LYS A 60 -1.03 -10.54 11.89
C LYS A 60 -2.54 -10.29 11.94
N PHE A 61 -3.16 -10.03 10.79
CA PHE A 61 -4.59 -9.74 10.70
C PHE A 61 -5.46 -10.94 11.06
N ASP A 62 -5.13 -12.16 10.62
CA ASP A 62 -5.83 -13.37 11.02
C ASP A 62 -5.82 -13.56 12.56
N THR A 63 -4.71 -13.20 13.20
CA THR A 63 -4.58 -13.27 14.67
C THR A 63 -5.39 -12.18 15.37
N GLN A 64 -5.40 -10.97 14.82
CA GLN A 64 -6.16 -9.82 15.37
C GLN A 64 -7.66 -10.02 15.20
N GLN A 65 -8.09 -10.57 14.05
CA GLN A 65 -9.50 -10.81 13.76
C GLN A 65 -10.12 -11.82 14.74
N LYS A 66 -9.38 -12.84 15.14
CA LYS A 66 -9.84 -13.80 16.16
C LYS A 66 -10.07 -13.18 17.55
N LYS A 67 -9.47 -12.01 17.81
CA LYS A 67 -9.58 -11.28 19.08
C LYS A 67 -10.49 -10.06 18.96
N SER A 68 -11.02 -9.79 17.78
CA SER A 68 -11.83 -8.61 17.50
C SER A 68 -13.25 -8.75 18.04
N THR A 69 -13.89 -7.62 18.29
CA THR A 69 -15.31 -7.52 18.63
C THR A 69 -16.12 -7.45 17.34
N LEU A 70 -17.13 -8.31 17.21
CA LEU A 70 -18.06 -8.33 16.09
C LEU A 70 -19.28 -7.46 16.43
N LEU A 71 -19.62 -6.54 15.54
CA LEU A 71 -20.85 -5.73 15.62
C LEU A 71 -21.99 -6.38 14.82
N SER A 72 -23.22 -5.97 15.11
CA SER A 72 -24.43 -6.48 14.44
C SER A 72 -24.46 -6.22 12.94
N SER A 73 -23.74 -5.21 12.46
CA SER A 73 -23.56 -4.89 11.05
C SER A 73 -22.65 -5.89 10.29
N GLY A 74 -21.88 -6.71 11.03
CA GLY A 74 -20.84 -7.56 10.49
C GLY A 74 -19.43 -6.94 10.50
N LEU A 75 -19.31 -5.66 10.87
CA LEU A 75 -18.02 -5.03 11.11
C LEU A 75 -17.33 -5.69 12.32
N GLN A 76 -16.02 -5.93 12.21
CA GLN A 76 -15.23 -6.33 13.36
C GLN A 76 -14.14 -5.29 13.65
N PHE A 77 -13.84 -5.06 14.93
CA PHE A 77 -12.78 -4.14 15.31
C PHE A 77 -11.98 -4.64 16.52
N LEU A 78 -10.71 -4.27 16.55
CA LEU A 78 -9.81 -4.55 17.66
C LEU A 78 -9.05 -3.27 18.03
N VAL A 79 -9.21 -2.77 19.25
CA VAL A 79 -8.35 -1.72 19.77
C VAL A 79 -7.02 -2.35 20.14
N THR A 80 -5.96 -1.97 19.43
CA THR A 80 -4.60 -2.51 19.61
C THR A 80 -3.79 -1.71 20.62
N GLU A 81 -4.10 -0.42 20.75
CA GLU A 81 -3.52 0.49 21.74
C GLU A 81 -4.62 1.44 22.24
N LYS A 82 -4.83 1.50 23.54
CA LYS A 82 -5.91 2.32 24.12
C LYS A 82 -5.43 3.73 24.39
N GLY A 83 -6.12 4.71 23.83
CA GLY A 83 -5.94 6.13 24.13
C GLY A 83 -6.68 6.54 25.42
N THR A 84 -6.38 7.74 25.87
CA THR A 84 -6.98 8.33 27.09
C THR A 84 -7.92 9.49 26.78
N GLY A 85 -8.11 9.81 25.49
CA GLY A 85 -8.90 10.94 25.06
C GLY A 85 -10.41 10.66 24.98
N GLU A 86 -11.16 11.66 24.54
CA GLU A 86 -12.61 11.60 24.43
C GLU A 86 -13.07 10.57 23.38
N LYS A 87 -14.19 9.88 23.67
CA LYS A 87 -14.83 8.97 22.72
C LYS A 87 -15.42 9.73 21.54
N LEU A 88 -15.20 9.21 20.34
CA LEU A 88 -15.78 9.78 19.12
C LEU A 88 -17.29 9.60 19.10
N LYS A 89 -18.01 10.65 18.73
CA LYS A 89 -19.48 10.68 18.64
C LYS A 89 -19.90 10.82 17.17
N GLU A 90 -21.15 10.57 16.93
CA GLU A 90 -21.79 10.98 15.68
C GLU A 90 -21.57 12.48 15.45
N ASN A 91 -21.28 12.87 14.22
CA ASN A 91 -20.91 14.23 13.81
C ASN A 91 -19.54 14.75 14.30
N SER A 92 -18.73 13.94 14.98
CA SER A 92 -17.34 14.30 15.25
C SER A 92 -16.56 14.48 13.95
N LYS A 93 -15.67 15.47 13.92
CA LYS A 93 -14.64 15.60 12.91
C LYS A 93 -13.31 15.26 13.57
N VAL A 94 -12.52 14.42 12.96
CA VAL A 94 -11.33 13.84 13.58
C VAL A 94 -10.17 13.76 12.60
N LEU A 95 -8.98 14.06 13.08
CA LEU A 95 -7.73 13.86 12.35
C LEU A 95 -7.22 12.46 12.64
N ILE A 96 -6.95 11.68 11.60
CA ILE A 96 -6.53 10.29 11.72
C ILE A 96 -5.36 9.96 10.81
N ASN A 97 -4.50 9.06 11.28
CA ASN A 97 -3.67 8.26 10.40
C ASN A 97 -4.40 6.97 10.04
N TYR A 98 -4.17 6.48 8.83
CA TYR A 98 -4.73 5.22 8.38
C TYR A 98 -3.76 4.45 7.48
N THR A 99 -3.94 3.15 7.46
CA THR A 99 -3.36 2.24 6.47
C THR A 99 -4.44 1.23 6.10
N VAL A 100 -4.70 1.05 4.82
CA VAL A 100 -5.71 0.13 4.32
C VAL A 100 -5.08 -0.99 3.50
N TYR A 101 -5.54 -2.21 3.75
CA TYR A 101 -5.07 -3.43 3.13
C TYR A 101 -6.23 -4.25 2.57
N PHE A 102 -5.93 -5.09 1.59
CA PHE A 102 -6.77 -6.22 1.23
C PHE A 102 -6.60 -7.37 2.25
N GLU A 103 -7.51 -8.34 2.24
CA GLU A 103 -7.46 -9.51 3.14
C GLU A 103 -6.19 -10.37 3.00
N ASP A 104 -5.56 -10.37 1.83
CA ASP A 104 -4.32 -11.07 1.57
C ASP A 104 -3.08 -10.38 2.20
N GLY A 105 -3.28 -9.21 2.80
CA GLY A 105 -2.24 -8.39 3.41
C GLY A 105 -1.58 -7.39 2.47
N LYS A 106 -2.01 -7.32 1.21
CA LYS A 106 -1.49 -6.35 0.25
C LYS A 106 -1.93 -4.93 0.62
N LEU A 107 -0.96 -4.01 0.68
CA LEU A 107 -1.24 -2.61 0.92
C LEU A 107 -2.06 -2.01 -0.22
N LEU A 108 -3.16 -1.34 0.12
CA LEU A 108 -3.93 -0.54 -0.82
C LEU A 108 -3.51 0.92 -0.75
N GLN A 109 -3.49 1.50 0.46
CA GLN A 109 -3.10 2.90 0.66
C GLN A 109 -2.71 3.16 2.11
N THR A 110 -1.88 4.17 2.35
CA THR A 110 -1.54 4.64 3.70
C THR A 110 -1.33 6.15 3.75
N SER A 111 -1.59 6.76 4.90
CA SER A 111 -1.21 8.15 5.21
C SER A 111 0.22 8.27 5.72
N LYS A 112 0.90 7.14 6.02
CA LYS A 112 2.23 7.11 6.64
C LYS A 112 3.30 6.71 5.63
N LEU A 113 4.21 7.63 5.30
CA LEU A 113 5.31 7.36 4.38
C LEU A 113 6.23 6.22 4.85
N GLU A 114 6.44 6.11 6.18
CA GLU A 114 7.27 5.05 6.76
C GLU A 114 6.68 3.66 6.48
N VAL A 115 5.35 3.51 6.57
CA VAL A 115 4.67 2.25 6.26
C VAL A 115 4.83 1.91 4.78
N ALA A 116 4.65 2.89 3.89
CA ALA A 116 4.85 2.70 2.46
C ALA A 116 6.28 2.27 2.12
N LYS A 117 7.30 2.85 2.80
CA LYS A 117 8.70 2.47 2.64
C LYS A 117 8.99 1.03 3.12
N ILE A 118 8.46 0.65 4.29
CA ILE A 118 8.64 -0.70 4.84
C ILE A 118 8.06 -1.76 3.90
N LEU A 119 6.91 -1.47 3.30
CA LEU A 119 6.19 -2.37 2.41
C LEU A 119 6.62 -2.26 0.93
N ASP A 120 7.67 -1.47 0.65
CA ASP A 120 8.18 -1.22 -0.71
C ASP A 120 7.10 -0.76 -1.70
N ALA A 121 6.19 0.08 -1.21
CA ALA A 121 4.99 0.56 -1.91
C ALA A 121 4.87 2.09 -1.88
N VAL A 122 6.01 2.79 -1.98
CA VAL A 122 6.01 4.26 -2.04
C VAL A 122 5.48 4.71 -3.40
N ASP A 123 4.45 5.52 -3.37
CA ASP A 123 3.97 6.27 -4.51
C ASP A 123 4.76 7.58 -4.58
N GLU A 124 5.63 7.71 -5.57
CA GLU A 124 6.54 8.86 -5.70
C GLU A 124 5.79 10.16 -6.02
N GLU A 125 4.65 10.10 -6.73
CA GLU A 125 3.81 11.27 -6.98
C GLU A 125 3.18 11.79 -5.68
N ARG A 126 2.60 10.89 -4.88
CA ARG A 126 2.06 11.25 -3.55
C ARG A 126 3.13 11.79 -2.62
N LYS A 127 4.34 11.23 -2.68
CA LYS A 127 5.48 11.70 -1.89
C LYS A 127 5.94 13.09 -2.33
N ALA A 128 6.08 13.33 -3.64
CA ALA A 128 6.45 14.63 -4.19
C ALA A 128 5.42 15.73 -3.83
N ASN A 129 4.12 15.37 -3.82
CA ASN A 129 3.02 16.26 -3.48
C ASN A 129 2.75 16.34 -1.96
N ASN A 130 3.60 15.75 -1.12
CA ASN A 130 3.43 15.68 0.35
C ASN A 130 2.07 15.12 0.79
N ASN A 131 1.54 14.11 0.07
CA ASN A 131 0.23 13.49 0.31
C ASN A 131 0.26 12.30 1.30
N TYR A 132 1.40 12.06 1.95
CA TYR A 132 1.51 11.17 3.11
C TYR A 132 1.30 11.99 4.38
N GLN A 133 0.03 12.32 4.65
CA GLN A 133 -0.39 13.13 5.78
C GLN A 133 -1.65 12.53 6.42
N PRO A 134 -1.89 12.78 7.71
CA PRO A 134 -3.17 12.47 8.34
C PRO A 134 -4.34 13.09 7.57
N ILE A 135 -5.47 12.41 7.56
CA ILE A 135 -6.69 12.90 6.91
C ILE A 135 -7.72 13.34 7.95
N ARG A 136 -8.57 14.28 7.55
CA ARG A 136 -9.76 14.66 8.31
C ARG A 136 -10.89 13.71 7.94
N ALA A 137 -11.44 13.02 8.94
CA ALA A 137 -12.61 12.18 8.80
C ALA A 137 -13.81 12.89 9.45
N ASP A 138 -14.91 12.98 8.71
CA ASP A 138 -16.18 13.54 9.16
C ASP A 138 -17.14 12.38 9.46
N LEU A 139 -17.58 12.24 10.70
CA LEU A 139 -18.48 11.16 11.14
C LEU A 139 -19.97 11.54 11.03
N SER A 140 -20.31 12.69 10.43
CA SER A 140 -21.69 13.09 10.21
C SER A 140 -22.43 12.11 9.28
N ALA A 141 -23.77 12.09 9.39
CA ALA A 141 -24.62 11.20 8.60
C ALA A 141 -24.40 11.35 7.09
N ASN A 142 -24.18 12.59 6.63
CA ASN A 142 -24.04 12.93 5.21
C ASN A 142 -22.59 12.85 4.68
N ALA A 143 -21.62 12.46 5.52
CA ALA A 143 -20.22 12.36 5.10
C ALA A 143 -20.04 11.26 4.04
N LYS A 144 -19.34 11.61 2.96
CA LYS A 144 -18.97 10.69 1.87
C LYS A 144 -17.84 9.77 2.32
N MET A 145 -18.18 8.76 3.08
CA MET A 145 -17.25 7.78 3.63
C MET A 145 -17.91 6.39 3.60
N ILE A 146 -17.14 5.33 3.42
CA ILE A 146 -17.66 3.96 3.49
C ILE A 146 -18.27 3.72 4.87
N THR A 147 -19.43 3.08 4.89
CA THR A 147 -20.25 2.93 6.12
C THR A 147 -19.48 2.23 7.22
N GLY A 148 -18.77 1.13 6.89
CA GLY A 148 -18.03 0.37 7.89
C GLY A 148 -16.86 1.15 8.51
N PHE A 149 -16.22 2.06 7.75
CA PHE A 149 -15.16 2.89 8.29
C PHE A 149 -15.69 3.91 9.28
N LYS A 150 -16.81 4.57 8.95
CA LYS A 150 -17.50 5.52 9.85
C LYS A 150 -17.96 4.81 11.13
N GLU A 151 -18.65 3.67 11.01
CA GLU A 151 -19.11 2.87 12.16
C GLU A 151 -17.94 2.42 13.05
N GLY A 152 -16.83 1.98 12.42
CA GLY A 152 -15.63 1.57 13.13
C GLY A 152 -14.98 2.72 13.93
N LEU A 153 -14.86 3.90 13.34
CA LEU A 153 -14.32 5.08 14.02
C LEU A 153 -15.16 5.50 15.22
N GLN A 154 -16.49 5.37 15.16
CA GLN A 154 -17.41 5.67 16.28
C GLN A 154 -17.22 4.75 17.49
N GLN A 155 -16.54 3.61 17.33
CA GLN A 155 -16.18 2.72 18.46
C GLN A 155 -14.96 3.22 19.24
N LEU A 156 -14.20 4.17 18.69
CA LEU A 156 -12.89 4.58 19.17
C LEU A 156 -12.91 5.89 19.94
N SER A 157 -11.81 6.17 20.61
CA SER A 157 -11.52 7.42 21.33
C SER A 157 -10.25 8.07 20.78
N VAL A 158 -10.04 9.34 21.06
CA VAL A 158 -8.79 10.04 20.72
C VAL A 158 -7.61 9.34 21.40
N GLY A 159 -6.56 9.10 20.62
CA GLY A 159 -5.37 8.35 21.01
C GLY A 159 -5.45 6.84 20.81
N ASP A 160 -6.64 6.27 20.48
CA ASP A 160 -6.75 4.85 20.17
C ASP A 160 -6.02 4.52 18.86
N LYS A 161 -5.35 3.34 18.84
CA LYS A 161 -4.99 2.64 17.60
C LYS A 161 -5.84 1.39 17.51
N ALA A 162 -6.38 1.13 16.33
CA ALA A 162 -7.28 0.00 16.13
C ALA A 162 -7.13 -0.60 14.73
N THR A 163 -7.52 -1.87 14.62
CA THR A 163 -7.72 -2.55 13.33
C THR A 163 -9.21 -2.77 13.12
N LEU A 164 -9.72 -2.34 11.97
CA LEU A 164 -11.10 -2.51 11.54
C LEU A 164 -11.12 -3.52 10.39
N PHE A 165 -11.93 -4.56 10.49
CA PHE A 165 -12.18 -5.55 9.45
C PHE A 165 -13.54 -5.26 8.84
N ILE A 166 -13.55 -4.67 7.65
CA ILE A 166 -14.73 -4.13 7.00
C ILE A 166 -15.15 -5.06 5.87
N PRO A 167 -16.28 -5.76 5.99
CA PRO A 167 -16.79 -6.60 4.92
C PRO A 167 -17.19 -5.74 3.71
N PHE A 168 -17.12 -6.32 2.53
CA PHE A 168 -17.30 -5.62 1.26
C PHE A 168 -18.60 -4.81 1.18
N TYR A 169 -19.69 -5.31 1.74
CA TYR A 169 -21.00 -4.64 1.72
C TYR A 169 -21.08 -3.39 2.62
N LEU A 170 -20.13 -3.22 3.55
CA LEU A 170 -19.92 -1.99 4.33
C LEU A 170 -18.79 -1.12 3.76
N ALA A 171 -18.18 -1.54 2.65
CA ALA A 171 -17.09 -0.86 1.95
C ALA A 171 -17.56 -0.41 0.56
N TYR A 172 -17.07 -1.04 -0.52
CA TYR A 172 -17.34 -0.66 -1.91
C TYR A 172 -18.33 -1.60 -2.63
N GLY A 173 -18.94 -2.52 -1.89
CA GLY A 173 -20.05 -3.36 -2.33
C GLY A 173 -19.70 -4.40 -3.40
N GLU A 174 -20.74 -4.79 -4.14
CA GLU A 174 -20.69 -5.81 -5.18
C GLU A 174 -19.89 -5.39 -6.43
N THR A 175 -19.75 -4.10 -6.65
CA THR A 175 -19.15 -3.53 -7.87
C THR A 175 -17.71 -3.10 -7.70
N GLY A 176 -17.27 -2.76 -6.47
CA GLY A 176 -15.95 -2.16 -6.24
C GLY A 176 -15.83 -0.75 -6.84
N ASN A 177 -14.60 -0.38 -7.23
CA ASN A 177 -14.30 0.85 -7.97
C ASN A 177 -13.08 0.62 -8.89
N ALA A 178 -12.50 1.70 -9.45
CA ALA A 178 -11.35 1.61 -10.38
C ALA A 178 -10.10 0.91 -9.80
N ILE A 179 -9.95 0.90 -8.46
CA ILE A 179 -8.74 0.36 -7.78
C ILE A 179 -9.10 -0.87 -6.93
N ILE A 180 -10.33 -0.92 -6.41
CA ILE A 180 -10.81 -1.96 -5.49
C ILE A 180 -11.72 -2.91 -6.25
N PRO A 181 -11.33 -4.20 -6.39
CA PRO A 181 -12.15 -5.20 -7.07
C PRO A 181 -13.54 -5.38 -6.41
N PRO A 182 -14.50 -5.92 -7.16
CA PRO A 182 -15.79 -6.33 -6.61
C PRO A 182 -15.65 -7.24 -5.38
N LYS A 183 -16.54 -7.08 -4.39
CA LYS A 183 -16.61 -7.92 -3.18
C LYS A 183 -15.32 -7.98 -2.37
N SER A 184 -14.52 -6.92 -2.39
CA SER A 184 -13.29 -6.84 -1.61
C SER A 184 -13.57 -6.44 -0.18
N ASN A 185 -13.27 -7.33 0.77
CA ASN A 185 -13.16 -6.97 2.17
C ASN A 185 -11.90 -6.15 2.40
N LEU A 186 -11.98 -5.17 3.29
CA LEU A 186 -10.86 -4.26 3.58
C LEU A 186 -10.48 -4.31 5.06
N ILE A 187 -9.19 -4.14 5.31
CA ILE A 187 -8.65 -4.05 6.67
C ILE A 187 -8.02 -2.69 6.83
N PHE A 188 -8.49 -1.93 7.82
CA PHE A 188 -7.96 -0.62 8.16
C PHE A 188 -7.22 -0.67 9.48
N GLU A 189 -5.97 -0.26 9.49
CA GLU A 189 -5.29 0.18 10.71
C GLU A 189 -5.47 1.68 10.83
N VAL A 190 -5.99 2.13 11.96
CA VAL A 190 -6.27 3.54 12.22
C VAL A 190 -5.61 4.00 13.52
N GLU A 191 -5.23 5.27 13.56
CA GLU A 191 -4.74 5.96 14.73
C GLU A 191 -5.48 7.29 14.84
N ILE A 192 -6.20 7.47 15.95
CA ILE A 192 -7.01 8.66 16.19
C ILE A 192 -6.11 9.72 16.84
N LEU A 193 -5.86 10.83 16.14
CA LEU A 193 -4.92 11.84 16.60
C LEU A 193 -5.61 12.88 17.49
N GLU A 194 -6.62 13.55 16.94
CA GLU A 194 -7.31 14.64 17.63
C GLU A 194 -8.70 14.89 17.06
N LEU A 195 -9.58 15.49 17.86
CA LEU A 195 -10.82 16.06 17.37
C LEU A 195 -10.53 17.38 16.67
N THR A 196 -11.17 17.60 15.52
CA THR A 196 -11.09 18.87 14.79
C THR A 196 -12.43 19.61 14.86
N LYS A 197 -12.37 20.93 14.73
CA LYS A 197 -13.58 21.78 14.71
C LYS A 197 -14.29 21.73 13.37
#